data_a0c92f5b3f8e6ac4d00d146c469e6486
#
_entry.id   a0c92f5b3f8e6ac4d00d146c469e6486
#
_cell.length_a   1.000
_cell.length_b   1.000
_cell.length_c   1.000
_cell.angle_alpha   90.00
_cell.angle_beta   90.00
_cell.angle_gamma   90.00
#
_symmetry.space_group_name_H-M   'P 1'
#
loop_
_entity.id
_entity.type
_entity.pdbx_description
1 polymer ?
#
loop_
_entity_poly.entity_id
_entity_poly.type
_entity_poly.pdbx_seq_one_letter_code
_entity_poly.pdbx_strand_id
1 'polypeptide(L)'
;SWQPQAMSEAALERAREIAMVITDNLGGFGIFGVELFVKGDQVWFSEVSPRPHDTGMVTMATQAQNEFELHARAILGLPVDTSLRNPGASAVIYGGLDARGIGFTGLDEALRVHGSDIRLFGKPEAFKKRRMGVALASGKDTDQARERAKRAASLVQPKP
;
A
#
# COMPACT_ATOMS: atom_id res chain seq x y z
N SER A 1 0.50 2.79 -5.36
CA SER A 1 -0.28 1.53 -5.39
C SER A 1 -1.77 1.85 -5.46
N TRP A 2 -2.59 0.93 -5.91
CA TRP A 2 -4.05 1.04 -5.92
C TRP A 2 -4.70 -0.35 -5.87
N GLN A 3 -5.95 -0.39 -5.44
CA GLN A 3 -6.77 -1.59 -5.30
C GLN A 3 -8.26 -1.24 -5.56
N PRO A 4 -9.00 -2.11 -6.31
CA PRO A 4 -8.54 -3.32 -6.97
C PRO A 4 -7.76 -3.02 -8.26
N GLN A 5 -6.94 -3.98 -8.70
CA GLN A 5 -6.35 -3.98 -10.04
C GLN A 5 -7.18 -4.90 -10.94
N ALA A 6 -7.70 -4.35 -12.02
CA ALA A 6 -8.40 -5.15 -13.02
C ALA A 6 -7.41 -6.05 -13.79
N MET A 7 -7.77 -7.32 -13.95
CA MET A 7 -7.05 -8.30 -14.75
C MET A 7 -8.04 -9.37 -15.23
N SER A 8 -7.63 -10.24 -16.16
CA SER A 8 -8.44 -11.37 -16.57
C SER A 8 -8.62 -12.37 -15.41
N GLU A 9 -9.70 -13.14 -15.45
CA GLU A 9 -9.95 -14.20 -14.46
C GLU A 9 -8.82 -15.23 -14.46
N ALA A 10 -8.34 -15.62 -15.64
CA ALA A 10 -7.21 -16.54 -15.79
C ALA A 10 -5.92 -16.01 -15.14
N ALA A 11 -5.59 -14.71 -15.33
CA ALA A 11 -4.44 -14.09 -14.68
C ALA A 11 -4.61 -14.03 -13.17
N LEU A 12 -5.80 -13.71 -12.68
CA LEU A 12 -6.09 -13.63 -11.24
C LEU A 12 -5.98 -15.00 -10.58
N GLU A 13 -6.52 -16.05 -11.19
CA GLU A 13 -6.41 -17.42 -10.70
C GLU A 13 -4.96 -17.87 -10.66
N ARG A 14 -4.20 -17.64 -11.76
CA ARG A 14 -2.78 -17.96 -11.81
C ARG A 14 -1.95 -17.20 -10.77
N ALA A 15 -2.27 -15.94 -10.52
CA ALA A 15 -1.61 -15.14 -9.48
C ALA A 15 -1.86 -15.73 -8.08
N ARG A 16 -3.08 -16.17 -7.81
CA ARG A 16 -3.44 -16.84 -6.54
C ARG A 16 -2.70 -18.15 -6.35
N GLU A 17 -2.68 -19.01 -7.39
CA GLU A 17 -1.93 -20.28 -7.34
C GLU A 17 -0.44 -20.07 -7.02
N ILE A 18 0.22 -19.13 -7.73
CA ILE A 18 1.63 -18.82 -7.49
C ILE A 18 1.82 -18.33 -6.06
N ALA A 19 0.98 -17.40 -5.59
CA ALA A 19 1.09 -16.88 -4.25
C ALA A 19 0.90 -17.98 -3.18
N MET A 20 -0.08 -18.87 -3.34
CA MET A 20 -0.32 -20.00 -2.43
C MET A 20 0.87 -20.94 -2.39
N VAL A 21 1.38 -21.39 -3.55
CA VAL A 21 2.54 -22.29 -3.61
C VAL A 21 3.75 -21.70 -2.88
N ILE A 22 4.01 -20.39 -3.08
CA ILE A 22 5.18 -19.73 -2.46
C ILE A 22 4.98 -19.60 -0.96
N THR A 23 3.82 -19.14 -0.50
CA THR A 23 3.57 -18.94 0.93
C THR A 23 3.50 -20.26 1.69
N ASP A 24 2.93 -21.32 1.10
CA ASP A 24 2.90 -22.66 1.69
C ASP A 24 4.30 -23.25 1.85
N ASN A 25 5.17 -23.05 0.84
CA ASN A 25 6.57 -23.50 0.92
C ASN A 25 7.40 -22.73 1.95
N LEU A 26 7.13 -21.43 2.15
CA LEU A 26 7.78 -20.65 3.20
C LEU A 26 7.30 -21.06 4.60
N GLY A 27 6.04 -21.44 4.70
CA GLY A 27 5.40 -21.77 5.96
C GLY A 27 5.19 -20.57 6.90
N GLY A 28 4.69 -20.86 8.11
CA GLY A 28 4.40 -19.83 9.11
C GLY A 28 3.06 -19.12 8.90
N PHE A 29 2.76 -18.18 9.78
CA PHE A 29 1.52 -17.40 9.77
C PHE A 29 1.83 -15.91 9.70
N GLY A 30 1.11 -15.19 8.84
CA GLY A 30 1.30 -13.75 8.68
C GLY A 30 0.82 -13.27 7.32
N ILE A 31 1.15 -12.04 7.00
CA ILE A 31 1.00 -11.47 5.67
C ILE A 31 2.29 -11.66 4.88
N PHE A 32 2.13 -11.97 3.60
CA PHE A 32 3.21 -12.06 2.63
C PHE A 32 2.93 -11.08 1.48
N GLY A 33 3.89 -10.22 1.18
CA GLY A 33 3.87 -9.41 -0.06
C GLY A 33 4.45 -10.24 -1.21
N VAL A 34 3.61 -10.83 -2.04
CA VAL A 34 4.04 -11.59 -3.22
C VAL A 34 3.98 -10.69 -4.44
N GLU A 35 5.13 -10.38 -5.03
CA GLU A 35 5.24 -9.53 -6.21
C GLU A 35 5.23 -10.38 -7.48
N LEU A 36 4.37 -10.01 -8.43
CA LEU A 36 4.13 -10.74 -9.67
C LEU A 36 4.19 -9.79 -10.87
N PHE A 37 4.75 -10.24 -11.99
CA PHE A 37 4.58 -9.59 -13.28
C PHE A 37 3.39 -10.21 -14.00
N VAL A 38 2.53 -9.35 -14.58
CA VAL A 38 1.32 -9.77 -15.31
C VAL A 38 1.32 -9.14 -16.70
N LYS A 39 1.15 -9.97 -17.75
CA LYS A 39 0.98 -9.52 -19.13
C LYS A 39 -0.10 -10.37 -19.82
N GLY A 40 -1.28 -9.80 -20.05
CA GLY A 40 -2.45 -10.58 -20.48
C GLY A 40 -2.78 -11.64 -19.44
N ASP A 41 -2.84 -12.91 -19.85
CA ASP A 41 -3.10 -14.05 -18.97
C ASP A 41 -1.83 -14.66 -18.36
N GLN A 42 -0.66 -14.19 -18.77
CA GLN A 42 0.60 -14.68 -18.27
C GLN A 42 1.00 -14.01 -16.98
N VAL A 43 1.43 -14.81 -16.00
CA VAL A 43 1.84 -14.35 -14.67
C VAL A 43 3.16 -14.99 -14.28
N TRP A 44 4.10 -14.18 -13.82
CA TRP A 44 5.42 -14.61 -13.37
C TRP A 44 5.70 -14.11 -11.97
N PHE A 45 6.31 -14.97 -11.16
CA PHE A 45 6.81 -14.59 -9.84
C PHE A 45 8.03 -13.66 -9.98
N SER A 46 8.08 -12.64 -9.13
CA SER A 46 9.20 -11.71 -8.99
C SER A 46 9.92 -11.92 -7.67
N GLU A 47 9.27 -11.55 -6.57
CA GLU A 47 9.83 -11.71 -5.23
C GLU A 47 8.73 -11.90 -4.17
N VAL A 48 9.14 -12.30 -2.96
CA VAL A 48 8.25 -12.39 -1.81
C VAL A 48 8.87 -11.72 -0.59
N SER A 49 8.07 -10.94 0.12
CA SER A 49 8.41 -10.35 1.42
C SER A 49 7.52 -10.95 2.49
N PRO A 50 8.04 -11.77 3.43
CA PRO A 50 7.25 -12.41 4.49
C PRO A 50 6.93 -11.43 5.62
N ARG A 51 6.29 -10.32 5.31
CA ARG A 51 5.95 -9.21 6.20
C ARG A 51 4.95 -8.26 5.54
N PRO A 52 4.28 -7.37 6.30
CA PRO A 52 3.61 -6.21 5.72
C PRO A 52 4.56 -5.41 4.81
N HIS A 53 4.05 -4.94 3.68
CA HIS A 53 4.81 -4.25 2.64
C HIS A 53 4.21 -2.89 2.34
N ASP A 54 5.03 -1.90 1.97
CA ASP A 54 4.55 -0.53 1.75
C ASP A 54 3.51 -0.39 0.63
N THR A 55 3.49 -1.32 -0.32
CA THR A 55 2.41 -1.39 -1.33
C THR A 55 1.08 -1.85 -0.73
N GLY A 56 1.12 -2.68 0.33
CA GLY A 56 -0.04 -3.14 1.08
C GLY A 56 -0.69 -2.06 1.94
N MET A 57 -0.02 -0.93 2.19
CA MET A 57 -0.61 0.19 2.92
C MET A 57 -1.89 0.73 2.28
N VAL A 58 -2.12 0.49 0.98
CA VAL A 58 -3.39 0.81 0.31
C VAL A 58 -4.59 0.14 0.99
N THR A 59 -4.41 -1.01 1.67
CA THR A 59 -5.45 -1.71 2.41
C THR A 59 -6.04 -0.87 3.55
N MET A 60 -5.31 0.12 4.07
CA MET A 60 -5.81 1.06 5.08
C MET A 60 -6.96 1.93 4.56
N ALA A 61 -7.03 2.18 3.26
CA ALA A 61 -8.11 2.95 2.62
C ALA A 61 -9.17 2.06 1.96
N THR A 62 -8.91 0.77 1.77
CA THR A 62 -9.72 -0.08 0.89
C THR A 62 -10.40 -1.25 1.56
N GLN A 63 -9.86 -1.77 2.67
CA GLN A 63 -10.33 -3.02 3.28
C GLN A 63 -10.94 -2.83 4.67
N ALA A 64 -11.69 -3.84 5.10
CA ALA A 64 -12.24 -3.92 6.46
C ALA A 64 -11.11 -4.00 7.50
N GLN A 65 -10.13 -4.85 7.22
CA GLN A 65 -8.91 -5.02 8.01
C GLN A 65 -7.72 -4.70 7.12
N ASN A 66 -6.86 -3.80 7.59
CA ASN A 66 -5.65 -3.44 6.86
C ASN A 66 -4.54 -4.50 7.03
N GLU A 67 -3.48 -4.40 6.23
CA GLU A 67 -2.39 -5.38 6.24
C GLU A 67 -1.76 -5.61 7.62
N PHE A 68 -1.68 -4.59 8.46
CA PHE A 68 -1.09 -4.72 9.81
C PHE A 68 -2.02 -5.49 10.75
N GLU A 69 -3.32 -5.21 10.70
CA GLU A 69 -4.33 -5.95 11.46
C GLU A 69 -4.43 -7.40 10.99
N LEU A 70 -4.44 -7.62 9.68
CA LEU A 70 -4.44 -8.96 9.08
C LEU A 70 -3.19 -9.76 9.52
N HIS A 71 -2.01 -9.12 9.53
CA HIS A 71 -0.77 -9.74 9.98
C HIS A 71 -0.84 -10.15 11.44
N ALA A 72 -1.28 -9.26 12.32
CA ALA A 72 -1.44 -9.55 13.74
C ALA A 72 -2.45 -10.68 13.99
N ARG A 73 -3.61 -10.66 13.30
CA ARG A 73 -4.63 -11.71 13.40
C ARG A 73 -4.11 -13.05 12.91
N ALA A 74 -3.41 -13.09 11.79
CA ALA A 74 -2.85 -14.33 11.24
C ALA A 74 -1.85 -14.97 12.21
N ILE A 75 -0.93 -14.19 12.81
CA ILE A 75 0.04 -14.67 13.81
C ILE A 75 -0.66 -15.24 15.05
N LEU A 76 -1.77 -14.63 15.45
CA LEU A 76 -2.54 -15.04 16.63
C LEU A 76 -3.57 -16.14 16.33
N GLY A 77 -3.68 -16.61 15.09
CA GLY A 77 -4.69 -17.61 14.69
C GLY A 77 -6.13 -17.09 14.75
N LEU A 78 -6.33 -15.78 14.67
CA LEU A 78 -7.65 -15.15 14.71
C LEU A 78 -8.29 -15.10 13.30
N PRO A 79 -9.63 -15.09 13.22
CA PRO A 79 -10.32 -14.91 11.95
C PRO A 79 -9.94 -13.62 11.24
N VAL A 80 -9.78 -13.67 9.92
CA VAL A 80 -9.43 -12.54 9.07
C VAL A 80 -10.56 -12.21 8.09
N ASP A 81 -10.69 -10.92 7.75
CA ASP A 81 -11.62 -10.40 6.75
C ASP A 81 -10.85 -9.52 5.76
N THR A 82 -10.69 -10.03 4.54
CA THR A 82 -10.00 -9.34 3.43
C THR A 82 -10.95 -8.60 2.50
N SER A 83 -12.23 -8.43 2.89
CA SER A 83 -13.24 -7.81 2.04
C SER A 83 -12.88 -6.38 1.66
N LEU A 84 -13.08 -6.06 0.39
CA LEU A 84 -12.92 -4.71 -0.15
C LEU A 84 -14.14 -3.86 0.22
N ARG A 85 -13.90 -2.69 0.83
CA ARG A 85 -14.94 -1.70 1.13
C ARG A 85 -15.08 -0.65 0.03
N ASN A 86 -13.95 -0.14 -0.44
CA ASN A 86 -13.91 0.93 -1.43
C ASN A 86 -12.69 0.74 -2.35
N PRO A 87 -12.75 1.18 -3.61
CA PRO A 87 -11.54 1.41 -4.39
C PRO A 87 -10.66 2.46 -3.70
N GLY A 88 -9.35 2.25 -3.74
CA GLY A 88 -8.43 3.18 -3.11
C GLY A 88 -7.03 3.15 -3.72
N ALA A 89 -6.23 4.13 -3.32
CA ALA A 89 -4.85 4.26 -3.76
C ALA A 89 -3.95 4.82 -2.65
N SER A 90 -2.66 4.56 -2.78
CA SER A 90 -1.60 5.20 -2.02
C SER A 90 -0.61 5.90 -2.94
N ALA A 91 -0.12 7.06 -2.51
CA ALA A 91 0.93 7.82 -3.19
C ALA A 91 2.06 8.16 -2.19
N VAL A 92 3.30 8.00 -2.64
CA VAL A 92 4.47 8.18 -1.77
C VAL A 92 4.74 9.67 -1.52
N ILE A 93 5.07 10.00 -0.27
CA ILE A 93 5.64 11.28 0.13
C ILE A 93 7.15 11.08 0.25
N TYR A 94 7.91 11.79 -0.58
CA TYR A 94 9.37 11.69 -0.61
C TYR A 94 10.05 12.72 0.30
N GLY A 95 11.29 12.42 0.70
CA GLY A 95 12.11 13.31 1.53
C GLY A 95 12.49 14.62 0.85
N GLY A 96 12.71 14.61 -0.46
CA GLY A 96 12.93 15.80 -1.27
C GLY A 96 14.24 16.53 -1.03
N LEU A 97 14.84 16.41 0.15
CA LEU A 97 16.07 17.07 0.60
C LEU A 97 16.91 16.13 1.48
N ASP A 98 18.20 16.43 1.61
CA ASP A 98 19.13 15.69 2.46
C ASP A 98 19.25 16.38 3.82
N ALA A 99 18.60 15.81 4.86
CA ALA A 99 18.61 16.34 6.22
C ALA A 99 18.22 15.29 7.26
N ARG A 100 18.48 15.59 8.53
CA ARG A 100 18.06 14.81 9.70
C ARG A 100 16.94 15.52 10.45
N GLY A 101 16.01 14.73 11.03
CA GLY A 101 14.97 15.27 11.92
C GLY A 101 13.99 16.21 11.22
N ILE A 102 13.71 15.98 9.94
CA ILE A 102 12.82 16.85 9.15
C ILE A 102 11.39 16.85 9.67
N GLY A 103 10.74 18.01 9.56
CA GLY A 103 9.31 18.17 9.69
C GLY A 103 8.59 18.12 8.34
N PHE A 104 7.29 18.37 8.36
CA PHE A 104 6.45 18.46 7.16
C PHE A 104 5.46 19.62 7.28
N THR A 105 5.20 20.28 6.16
CA THR A 105 4.15 21.31 6.00
C THR A 105 3.08 20.82 5.03
N GLY A 106 1.95 21.54 4.98
CA GLY A 106 0.84 21.25 4.05
C GLY A 106 -0.02 20.04 4.43
N LEU A 107 0.11 19.52 5.67
CA LEU A 107 -0.68 18.38 6.15
C LEU A 107 -2.17 18.72 6.24
N ASP A 108 -2.52 19.92 6.66
CA ASP A 108 -3.89 20.39 6.77
C ASP A 108 -4.58 20.49 5.41
N GLU A 109 -3.89 21.04 4.39
CA GLU A 109 -4.39 21.05 3.01
C GLU A 109 -4.50 19.64 2.42
N ALA A 110 -3.51 18.78 2.69
CA ALA A 110 -3.55 17.38 2.24
C ALA A 110 -4.75 16.63 2.83
N LEU A 111 -5.05 16.83 4.11
CA LEU A 111 -6.19 16.21 4.79
C LEU A 111 -7.55 16.80 4.38
N ARG A 112 -7.60 17.97 3.72
CA ARG A 112 -8.82 18.51 3.08
C ARG A 112 -9.17 17.82 1.77
N VAL A 113 -8.26 17.05 1.18
CA VAL A 113 -8.57 16.24 0.00
C VAL A 113 -9.57 15.17 0.41
N HIS A 114 -10.76 15.19 -0.19
CA HIS A 114 -11.84 14.29 0.22
C HIS A 114 -11.46 12.81 0.16
N GLY A 115 -11.70 12.09 1.26
CA GLY A 115 -11.40 10.66 1.38
C GLY A 115 -9.91 10.33 1.51
N SER A 116 -9.05 11.35 1.80
CA SER A 116 -7.62 11.13 2.01
C SER A 116 -7.25 10.95 3.48
N ASP A 117 -6.11 10.32 3.70
CA ASP A 117 -5.43 10.15 4.97
C ASP A 117 -3.91 10.17 4.76
N ILE A 118 -3.13 10.51 5.78
CA ILE A 118 -1.67 10.66 5.70
C ILE A 118 -1.00 9.77 6.74
N ARG A 119 0.06 9.08 6.32
CA ARG A 119 0.96 8.34 7.21
C ARG A 119 2.39 8.82 7.02
N LEU A 120 2.97 9.42 8.04
CA LEU A 120 4.39 9.78 8.09
C LEU A 120 5.16 8.69 8.82
N PHE A 121 6.31 8.29 8.28
CA PHE A 121 7.04 7.12 8.77
C PHE A 121 7.99 7.41 9.94
N GLY A 122 8.16 8.67 10.32
CA GLY A 122 9.03 9.07 11.44
C GLY A 122 10.51 8.72 11.25
N LYS A 123 10.98 8.58 10.01
CA LYS A 123 12.38 8.23 9.73
C LYS A 123 13.31 9.36 10.14
N PRO A 124 14.46 9.07 10.82
CA PRO A 124 15.36 10.10 11.38
C PRO A 124 16.12 10.89 10.32
N GLU A 125 16.25 10.34 9.11
CA GLU A 125 17.00 10.95 8.00
C GLU A 125 16.12 11.00 6.75
N ALA A 126 16.24 12.06 5.98
CA ALA A 126 15.65 12.21 4.66
C ALA A 126 16.73 12.32 3.60
N PHE A 127 16.43 11.84 2.40
CA PHE A 127 17.16 12.12 1.18
C PHE A 127 16.19 12.16 0.00
N LYS A 128 16.61 12.71 -1.12
CA LYS A 128 15.74 13.11 -2.22
C LYS A 128 14.66 12.06 -2.60
N LYS A 129 15.03 10.77 -2.70
CA LYS A 129 14.13 9.69 -3.09
C LYS A 129 13.71 8.78 -1.92
N ARG A 130 14.03 9.13 -0.68
CA ARG A 130 13.60 8.33 0.46
C ARG A 130 12.12 8.48 0.67
N ARG A 131 11.41 7.36 0.78
CA ARG A 131 9.99 7.32 1.14
C ARG A 131 9.86 7.69 2.62
N MET A 132 9.22 8.83 2.91
CA MET A 132 9.04 9.38 4.25
C MET A 132 7.61 9.25 4.76
N GLY A 133 6.69 8.92 3.87
CA GLY A 133 5.29 8.73 4.19
C GLY A 133 4.49 8.29 2.97
N VAL A 134 3.19 8.14 3.16
CA VAL A 134 2.22 7.92 2.10
C VAL A 134 0.96 8.76 2.35
N ALA A 135 0.36 9.25 1.27
CA ALA A 135 -1.01 9.70 1.24
C ALA A 135 -1.88 8.54 0.74
N LEU A 136 -2.92 8.24 1.47
CA LEU A 136 -3.93 7.25 1.15
C LEU A 136 -5.19 7.97 0.68
N ALA A 137 -5.93 7.40 -0.26
CA ALA A 137 -7.24 7.94 -0.60
C ALA A 137 -8.19 6.87 -1.12
N SER A 138 -9.49 7.03 -0.80
CA SER A 138 -10.58 6.28 -1.40
C SER A 138 -11.26 7.09 -2.50
N GLY A 139 -11.95 6.39 -3.41
CA GLY A 139 -12.71 7.01 -4.49
C GLY A 139 -13.85 6.11 -4.97
N LYS A 140 -14.68 6.62 -5.87
CA LYS A 140 -15.71 5.81 -6.54
C LYS A 140 -15.12 4.71 -7.44
N ASP A 141 -13.91 4.96 -7.91
CA ASP A 141 -13.10 4.06 -8.74
C ASP A 141 -11.60 4.29 -8.44
N THR A 142 -10.75 3.44 -9.00
CA THR A 142 -9.31 3.51 -8.79
C THR A 142 -8.66 4.76 -9.41
N ASP A 143 -9.21 5.32 -10.47
CA ASP A 143 -8.65 6.52 -11.11
C ASP A 143 -8.87 7.76 -10.22
N GLN A 144 -10.08 7.92 -9.68
CA GLN A 144 -10.36 8.99 -8.73
C GLN A 144 -9.53 8.84 -7.44
N ALA A 145 -9.40 7.61 -6.93
CA ALA A 145 -8.58 7.34 -5.75
C ALA A 145 -7.10 7.71 -5.99
N ARG A 146 -6.55 7.33 -7.15
CA ARG A 146 -5.17 7.66 -7.55
C ARG A 146 -4.95 9.17 -7.70
N GLU A 147 -5.90 9.88 -8.29
CA GLU A 147 -5.84 11.35 -8.41
C GLU A 147 -5.80 12.01 -7.03
N ARG A 148 -6.72 11.61 -6.13
CA ARG A 148 -6.79 12.12 -4.75
C ARG A 148 -5.52 11.83 -3.96
N ALA A 149 -5.03 10.58 -3.99
CA ALA A 149 -3.81 10.20 -3.28
C ALA A 149 -2.60 10.99 -3.78
N LYS A 150 -2.43 11.15 -5.11
CA LYS A 150 -1.37 11.96 -5.69
C LYS A 150 -1.48 13.43 -5.30
N ARG A 151 -2.70 13.99 -5.34
CA ARG A 151 -2.95 15.38 -4.92
C ARG A 151 -2.58 15.57 -3.45
N ALA A 152 -3.08 14.70 -2.55
CA ALA A 152 -2.76 14.79 -1.13
C ALA A 152 -1.24 14.66 -0.88
N ALA A 153 -0.56 13.69 -1.52
CA ALA A 153 0.89 13.54 -1.40
C ALA A 153 1.67 14.78 -1.87
N SER A 154 1.22 15.43 -2.95
CA SER A 154 1.90 16.62 -3.51
C SER A 154 1.81 17.86 -2.63
N LEU A 155 0.83 17.92 -1.74
CA LEU A 155 0.63 19.03 -0.79
C LEU A 155 1.55 18.92 0.43
N VAL A 156 2.00 17.72 0.77
CA VAL A 156 2.91 17.49 1.90
C VAL A 156 4.35 17.77 1.48
N GLN A 157 4.96 18.77 2.08
CA GLN A 157 6.31 19.21 1.75
C GLN A 157 7.26 18.97 2.93
N PRO A 158 8.43 18.33 2.70
CA PRO A 158 9.46 18.19 3.72
C PRO A 158 10.04 19.57 4.09
N LYS A 159 10.31 19.74 5.38
CA LYS A 159 10.90 20.97 5.94
C LYS A 159 12.06 20.58 6.85
N PRO A 160 13.24 21.24 6.72
CA PRO A 160 14.38 21.07 7.64
C PRO A 160 14.02 21.38 9.07
#